data_ce40aa88ccaa3e75a9651099b70d87c8
#
_entry.id   ce40aa88ccaa3e75a9651099b70d87c8
#
_cell.length_a   1.000
_cell.length_b   1.000
_cell.length_c   1.000
_cell.angle_alpha   90.00
_cell.angle_beta   90.00
_cell.angle_gamma   90.00
#
_symmetry.space_group_name_H-M   'P 1'
#
loop_
_entity.id
_entity.type
_entity.pdbx_description
1 polymer ?
#
loop_
_entity_poly.entity_id
_entity_poly.type
_entity_poly.pdbx_seq_one_letter_code
_entity_poly.pdbx_strand_id
1 'polypeptide(L)'
;MHYKSICDAILSRIRAAINSETFLNQFKEPNRFTRKRLISMYQVIVYLFYSNKAAMGTNISNIRDFLPELDFPKVSRQAVSKARQNIKPALFKELLDITVRTYYLFTQLFNLWNGYHLFAIDGTRVHMPYSESVETDFGFQGDGRYDRKHFMGLGSVLYDISQDYVVDATLEYVHSSERDLARKHISKLESLDLIENSLIIFDRGYFSTDMFNFLVDAGCSCLMCIKKSTTSLTGSEEDDIVLDSAKYHANIRV
;
A
#
# COMPACT_ATOMS: atom_id res chain seq x y z
N MET A 1 15.61 20.48 6.76
CA MET A 1 16.32 19.70 5.71
C MET A 1 15.57 19.89 4.40
N HIS A 2 16.25 20.17 3.29
CA HIS A 2 15.57 20.49 2.03
C HIS A 2 14.98 19.20 1.43
N TYR A 3 13.77 19.21 0.84
CA TYR A 3 13.13 18.05 0.19
C TYR A 3 14.09 17.27 -0.74
N LYS A 4 14.99 17.97 -1.42
CA LYS A 4 16.03 17.36 -2.26
C LYS A 4 16.90 16.37 -1.49
N SER A 5 17.31 16.69 -0.25
CA SER A 5 18.17 15.79 0.56
C SER A 5 17.43 14.55 1.06
N ILE A 6 16.10 14.62 1.27
CA ILE A 6 15.26 13.48 1.63
C ILE A 6 15.13 12.54 0.42
N CYS A 7 14.83 13.09 -0.76
CA CYS A 7 14.78 12.31 -1.99
C CYS A 7 16.11 11.62 -2.29
N ASP A 8 17.23 12.32 -2.12
CA ASP A 8 18.58 11.76 -2.33
C ASP A 8 18.85 10.63 -1.33
N ALA A 9 18.43 10.77 -0.08
CA ALA A 9 18.56 9.72 0.94
C ALA A 9 17.71 8.47 0.61
N ILE A 10 16.46 8.67 0.18
CA ILE A 10 15.56 7.59 -0.25
C ILE A 10 16.18 6.85 -1.44
N LEU A 11 16.57 7.58 -2.48
CA LEU A 11 17.15 6.99 -3.69
C LEU A 11 18.46 6.25 -3.39
N SER A 12 19.29 6.79 -2.50
CA SER A 12 20.52 6.13 -2.06
C SER A 12 20.25 4.80 -1.37
N ARG A 13 19.26 4.74 -0.47
CA ARG A 13 18.90 3.50 0.25
C ARG A 13 18.24 2.47 -0.68
N ILE A 14 17.35 2.90 -1.58
CA ILE A 14 16.77 2.01 -2.58
C ILE A 14 17.87 1.44 -3.48
N ARG A 15 18.79 2.28 -3.98
CA ARG A 15 19.94 1.83 -4.79
C ARG A 15 20.81 0.85 -4.03
N ALA A 16 21.11 1.10 -2.76
CA ALA A 16 21.87 0.19 -1.93
C ALA A 16 21.17 -1.17 -1.80
N ALA A 17 19.85 -1.19 -1.56
CA ALA A 17 19.06 -2.40 -1.45
C ALA A 17 19.05 -3.20 -2.77
N ILE A 18 18.70 -2.58 -3.89
CA ILE A 18 18.60 -3.29 -5.19
C ILE A 18 19.95 -3.67 -5.81
N ASN A 19 21.06 -3.12 -5.30
CA ASN A 19 22.42 -3.56 -5.64
C ASN A 19 22.97 -4.62 -4.68
N SER A 20 22.29 -4.89 -3.57
CA SER A 20 22.71 -5.91 -2.61
C SER A 20 22.25 -7.31 -3.05
N GLU A 21 23.21 -8.18 -3.35
CA GLU A 21 22.92 -9.57 -3.73
C GLU A 21 22.22 -10.34 -2.59
N THR A 22 22.63 -10.09 -1.34
CA THR A 22 22.01 -10.69 -0.15
C THR A 22 20.57 -10.27 0.03
N PHE A 23 20.25 -9.00 -0.23
CA PHE A 23 18.89 -8.47 -0.22
C PHE A 23 18.05 -9.10 -1.33
N LEU A 24 18.52 -9.05 -2.58
CA LEU A 24 17.78 -9.57 -3.74
C LEU A 24 17.51 -11.07 -3.66
N ASN A 25 18.42 -11.84 -3.06
CA ASN A 25 18.27 -13.29 -2.90
C ASN A 25 17.06 -13.70 -2.06
N GLN A 26 16.55 -12.84 -1.19
CA GLN A 26 15.35 -13.09 -0.36
C GLN A 26 14.07 -13.02 -1.20
N PHE A 27 14.10 -12.28 -2.30
CA PHE A 27 12.92 -11.94 -3.11
C PHE A 27 12.91 -12.57 -4.50
N LYS A 28 13.77 -13.49 -4.78
CA LYS A 28 13.75 -14.26 -6.03
C LYS A 28 13.23 -15.68 -5.81
N GLU A 29 12.66 -16.25 -6.83
CA GLU A 29 12.34 -17.68 -6.85
C GLU A 29 13.62 -18.54 -6.83
N PRO A 30 13.58 -19.74 -6.22
CA PRO A 30 14.74 -20.62 -6.15
C PRO A 30 15.35 -20.89 -7.51
N ASN A 31 16.69 -20.89 -7.60
CA ASN A 31 17.45 -21.16 -8.82
C ASN A 31 17.17 -20.21 -10.01
N ARG A 32 16.61 -19.03 -9.73
CA ARG A 32 16.41 -18.00 -10.76
C ARG A 32 17.48 -16.91 -10.67
N PHE A 33 17.68 -16.21 -11.81
CA PHE A 33 18.71 -15.17 -11.96
C PHE A 33 20.15 -15.63 -11.69
N THR A 34 20.43 -16.92 -11.93
CA THR A 34 21.76 -17.51 -11.71
C THR A 34 22.71 -17.32 -12.90
N ARG A 35 22.17 -17.09 -14.10
CA ARG A 35 22.96 -16.95 -15.32
C ARG A 35 23.23 -15.48 -15.64
N LYS A 36 24.50 -15.09 -15.74
CA LYS A 36 24.94 -13.71 -16.09
C LYS A 36 24.68 -13.31 -17.57
N ARG A 37 24.21 -14.22 -18.43
CA ARG A 37 24.08 -13.98 -19.88
C ARG A 37 22.78 -13.31 -20.32
N LEU A 38 21.80 -13.18 -19.44
CA LEU A 38 20.49 -12.60 -19.72
C LEU A 38 20.26 -11.41 -18.79
N ILE A 39 19.03 -10.95 -18.74
CA ILE A 39 18.63 -9.86 -17.90
C ILE A 39 18.84 -10.19 -16.40
N SER A 40 19.48 -9.31 -15.67
CA SER A 40 19.66 -9.43 -14.21
C SER A 40 18.38 -9.04 -13.45
N MET A 41 18.25 -9.48 -12.20
CA MET A 41 17.13 -9.07 -11.34
C MET A 41 17.11 -7.55 -11.13
N TYR A 42 18.27 -6.93 -10.92
CA TYR A 42 18.41 -5.48 -10.85
C TYR A 42 17.81 -4.77 -12.08
N GLN A 43 18.19 -5.20 -13.29
CA GLN A 43 17.67 -4.62 -14.53
C GLN A 43 16.17 -4.79 -14.68
N VAL A 44 15.60 -5.93 -14.25
CA VAL A 44 14.14 -6.13 -14.26
C VAL A 44 13.45 -5.19 -13.28
N ILE A 45 13.99 -5.01 -12.07
CA ILE A 45 13.43 -4.09 -11.06
C ILE A 45 13.43 -2.65 -11.61
N VAL A 46 14.56 -2.19 -12.14
CA VAL A 46 14.66 -0.84 -12.73
C VAL A 46 13.69 -0.70 -13.92
N TYR A 47 13.58 -1.72 -14.76
CA TYR A 47 12.59 -1.75 -15.83
C TYR A 47 11.15 -1.62 -15.33
N LEU A 48 10.78 -2.30 -14.24
CA LEU A 48 9.43 -2.24 -13.67
C LEU A 48 9.11 -0.84 -13.13
N PHE A 49 10.07 -0.17 -12.51
CA PHE A 49 9.90 1.24 -12.10
C PHE A 49 9.83 2.22 -13.28
N TYR A 50 10.58 1.95 -14.34
CA TYR A 50 10.58 2.78 -15.54
C TYR A 50 9.32 2.58 -16.39
N SER A 51 8.74 1.36 -16.40
CA SER A 51 7.65 1.00 -17.30
C SER A 51 6.40 1.84 -17.05
N ASN A 52 5.78 2.29 -18.13
CA ASN A 52 4.56 3.09 -18.12
C ASN A 52 3.44 2.37 -18.91
N LYS A 53 2.37 3.10 -19.25
CA LYS A 53 1.22 2.58 -20.01
C LYS A 53 1.54 2.19 -21.47
N ALA A 54 2.75 2.45 -21.97
CA ALA A 54 3.15 2.06 -23.32
C ALA A 54 3.28 0.53 -23.46
N ALA A 55 3.26 0.05 -24.70
CA ALA A 55 3.48 -1.36 -24.97
C ALA A 55 4.85 -1.82 -24.44
N MET A 56 4.92 -3.07 -23.95
CA MET A 56 6.14 -3.62 -23.37
C MET A 56 7.37 -3.50 -24.29
N GLY A 57 7.18 -3.70 -25.63
CA GLY A 57 8.25 -3.53 -26.60
C GLY A 57 8.80 -2.11 -26.66
N THR A 58 7.90 -1.13 -26.60
CA THR A 58 8.26 0.30 -26.55
C THR A 58 9.02 0.63 -25.28
N ASN A 59 8.54 0.15 -24.11
CA ASN A 59 9.24 0.35 -22.84
C ASN A 59 10.65 -0.29 -22.84
N ILE A 60 10.82 -1.46 -23.46
CA ILE A 60 12.13 -2.11 -23.60
C ILE A 60 13.07 -1.32 -24.51
N SER A 61 12.56 -0.73 -25.59
CA SER A 61 13.37 0.15 -26.45
C SER A 61 13.76 1.41 -25.70
N ASN A 62 12.78 2.10 -25.15
CA ASN A 62 12.97 3.38 -24.47
C ASN A 62 13.95 3.30 -23.29
N ILE A 63 13.89 2.24 -22.45
CA ILE A 63 14.81 2.10 -21.32
C ILE A 63 16.27 2.01 -21.77
N ARG A 64 16.55 1.41 -22.93
CA ARG A 64 17.89 1.32 -23.49
C ARG A 64 18.39 2.66 -24.02
N ASP A 65 17.48 3.47 -24.56
CA ASP A 65 17.81 4.76 -25.14
C ASP A 65 17.94 5.85 -24.04
N PHE A 66 17.10 5.81 -23.00
CA PHE A 66 17.06 6.84 -21.95
C PHE A 66 17.91 6.51 -20.72
N LEU A 67 18.25 5.23 -20.49
CA LEU A 67 19.11 4.78 -19.38
C LEU A 67 20.24 3.89 -19.88
N PRO A 68 21.16 4.43 -20.73
CA PRO A 68 22.24 3.65 -21.32
C PRO A 68 23.18 3.06 -20.26
N GLU A 69 23.34 3.71 -19.11
CA GLU A 69 24.15 3.26 -17.98
C GLU A 69 23.63 1.97 -17.33
N LEU A 70 22.36 1.63 -17.54
CA LEU A 70 21.77 0.38 -17.05
C LEU A 70 22.28 -0.84 -17.83
N ASP A 71 22.86 -0.62 -19.02
CA ASP A 71 23.27 -1.68 -19.97
C ASP A 71 22.17 -2.74 -20.15
N PHE A 72 20.92 -2.24 -20.38
CA PHE A 72 19.78 -3.13 -20.51
C PHE A 72 19.90 -3.99 -21.77
N PRO A 73 19.90 -5.32 -21.66
CA PRO A 73 20.19 -6.20 -22.77
C PRO A 73 19.10 -6.15 -23.86
N LYS A 74 19.50 -6.48 -25.10
CA LYS A 74 18.56 -6.65 -26.21
C LYS A 74 17.82 -7.97 -26.05
N VAL A 75 16.67 -7.93 -25.36
CA VAL A 75 15.84 -9.10 -25.03
C VAL A 75 14.44 -8.99 -25.60
N SER A 76 13.78 -10.13 -25.78
CA SER A 76 12.38 -10.18 -26.21
C SER A 76 11.43 -9.82 -25.08
N ARG A 77 10.20 -9.41 -25.45
CA ARG A 77 9.09 -9.18 -24.49
C ARG A 77 8.82 -10.40 -23.59
N GLN A 78 8.90 -11.60 -24.19
CA GLN A 78 8.71 -12.85 -23.43
C GLN A 78 9.82 -13.06 -22.39
N ALA A 79 11.06 -12.71 -22.71
CA ALA A 79 12.18 -12.83 -21.76
C ALA A 79 11.96 -11.92 -20.53
N VAL A 80 11.58 -10.66 -20.75
CA VAL A 80 11.26 -9.73 -19.64
C VAL A 80 10.03 -10.21 -18.85
N SER A 81 8.97 -10.66 -19.54
CA SER A 81 7.78 -11.20 -18.90
C SER A 81 8.07 -12.41 -18.02
N LYS A 82 8.88 -13.36 -18.51
CA LYS A 82 9.31 -14.52 -17.72
C LYS A 82 10.26 -14.14 -16.58
N ALA A 83 11.13 -13.16 -16.78
CA ALA A 83 12.04 -12.70 -15.73
C ALA A 83 11.29 -12.09 -14.57
N ARG A 84 10.33 -11.18 -14.82
CA ARG A 84 9.54 -10.54 -13.76
C ARG A 84 8.73 -11.52 -12.89
N GLN A 85 8.26 -12.63 -13.48
CA GLN A 85 7.52 -13.67 -12.75
C GLN A 85 8.37 -14.40 -11.70
N ASN A 86 9.69 -14.25 -11.75
CA ASN A 86 10.61 -14.85 -10.79
C ASN A 86 10.98 -13.89 -9.63
N ILE A 87 10.33 -12.72 -9.56
CA ILE A 87 10.49 -11.75 -8.49
C ILE A 87 9.25 -11.83 -7.59
N LYS A 88 9.47 -12.07 -6.30
CA LYS A 88 8.38 -12.12 -5.33
C LYS A 88 7.81 -10.72 -5.11
N PRO A 89 6.48 -10.54 -5.09
CA PRO A 89 5.83 -9.24 -4.85
C PRO A 89 6.26 -8.55 -3.55
N ALA A 90 6.65 -9.33 -2.52
CA ALA A 90 7.16 -8.84 -1.25
C ALA A 90 8.37 -7.89 -1.41
N LEU A 91 9.15 -7.99 -2.50
CA LEU A 91 10.22 -7.04 -2.80
C LEU A 91 9.71 -5.60 -2.84
N PHE A 92 8.59 -5.36 -3.54
CA PHE A 92 8.07 -4.00 -3.72
C PHE A 92 7.50 -3.44 -2.42
N LYS A 93 6.94 -4.31 -1.57
CA LYS A 93 6.51 -3.93 -0.23
C LYS A 93 7.70 -3.53 0.65
N GLU A 94 8.79 -4.28 0.58
CA GLU A 94 10.02 -3.96 1.32
C GLU A 94 10.67 -2.66 0.80
N LEU A 95 10.68 -2.41 -0.51
CA LEU A 95 11.17 -1.15 -1.07
C LEU A 95 10.29 0.04 -0.66
N LEU A 96 8.98 -0.14 -0.57
CA LEU A 96 8.07 0.87 0.00
C LEU A 96 8.41 1.11 1.47
N ASP A 97 8.65 0.07 2.26
CA ASP A 97 9.01 0.19 3.67
C ASP A 97 10.33 0.96 3.88
N ILE A 98 11.36 0.64 3.09
CA ILE A 98 12.63 1.38 3.07
C ILE A 98 12.38 2.86 2.78
N THR A 99 11.52 3.15 1.79
CA THR A 99 11.18 4.52 1.39
C THR A 99 10.49 5.27 2.51
N VAL A 100 9.46 4.67 3.10
CA VAL A 100 8.64 5.25 4.17
C VAL A 100 9.47 5.50 5.43
N ARG A 101 10.21 4.49 5.91
CA ARG A 101 11.09 4.63 7.08
C ARG A 101 12.16 5.70 6.85
N THR A 102 12.70 5.78 5.64
CA THR A 102 13.68 6.83 5.32
C THR A 102 13.04 8.20 5.35
N TYR A 103 11.84 8.35 4.77
CA TYR A 103 11.11 9.61 4.76
C TYR A 103 10.87 10.12 6.18
N TYR A 104 10.25 9.32 7.05
CA TYR A 104 9.93 9.74 8.42
C TYR A 104 11.17 9.92 9.30
N LEU A 105 12.23 9.13 9.08
CA LEU A 105 13.50 9.29 9.81
C LEU A 105 14.20 10.63 9.49
N PHE A 106 14.14 11.07 8.24
CA PHE A 106 14.83 12.29 7.80
C PHE A 106 13.96 13.54 7.80
N THR A 107 12.65 13.41 7.92
CA THR A 107 11.75 14.56 8.02
C THR A 107 11.79 15.10 9.44
N GLN A 108 12.28 16.34 9.60
CA GLN A 108 12.37 16.99 10.92
C GLN A 108 11.15 17.87 11.23
N LEU A 109 10.45 18.31 10.19
CA LEU A 109 9.29 19.19 10.30
C LEU A 109 8.13 18.56 9.53
N PHE A 110 7.15 18.07 10.26
CA PHE A 110 5.90 17.57 9.68
C PHE A 110 4.87 18.70 9.61
N ASN A 111 4.09 18.71 8.54
CA ASN A 111 2.88 19.50 8.48
C ASN A 111 1.82 18.78 9.33
N LEU A 112 1.61 19.24 10.56
CA LEU A 112 0.62 18.68 11.45
C LEU A 112 -0.67 19.50 11.39
N TRP A 113 -1.81 18.83 11.38
CA TRP A 113 -3.11 19.47 11.52
C TRP A 113 -3.49 19.52 13.00
N ASN A 114 -3.51 20.72 13.60
CA ASN A 114 -3.77 20.90 15.03
C ASN A 114 -2.94 19.98 15.95
N GLY A 115 -1.69 19.70 15.58
CA GLY A 115 -0.80 18.81 16.33
C GLY A 115 -0.91 17.32 15.96
N TYR A 116 -1.80 16.95 15.03
CA TYR A 116 -1.98 15.57 14.59
C TYR A 116 -1.33 15.30 13.24
N HIS A 117 -0.76 14.12 13.10
CA HIS A 117 -0.54 13.49 11.80
C HIS A 117 -1.88 13.09 11.20
N LEU A 118 -2.19 13.57 10.02
CA LEU A 118 -3.48 13.33 9.37
C LEU A 118 -3.35 12.23 8.33
N PHE A 119 -3.92 11.07 8.64
CA PHE A 119 -3.95 9.91 7.75
C PHE A 119 -5.33 9.64 7.19
N ALA A 120 -5.39 8.95 6.05
CA ALA A 120 -6.60 8.35 5.52
C ALA A 120 -6.36 6.88 5.19
N ILE A 121 -7.37 6.06 5.39
CA ILE A 121 -7.40 4.67 4.93
C ILE A 121 -8.60 4.51 4.03
N ASP A 122 -8.35 4.00 2.81
CA ASP A 122 -9.41 3.71 1.85
C ASP A 122 -9.12 2.45 1.06
N GLY A 123 -10.21 1.79 0.64
CA GLY A 123 -10.18 0.59 -0.17
C GLY A 123 -10.71 0.84 -1.57
N THR A 124 -10.10 0.21 -2.57
CA THR A 124 -10.57 0.27 -3.95
C THR A 124 -10.47 -1.09 -4.64
N ARG A 125 -11.34 -1.34 -5.59
CA ARG A 125 -11.28 -2.54 -6.42
C ARG A 125 -10.39 -2.30 -7.63
N VAL A 126 -9.35 -3.12 -7.75
CA VAL A 126 -8.38 -3.06 -8.85
C VAL A 126 -8.74 -4.11 -9.88
N HIS A 127 -9.15 -3.69 -11.08
CA HIS A 127 -9.43 -4.60 -12.18
C HIS A 127 -8.16 -5.25 -12.72
N MET A 128 -8.23 -6.55 -12.97
CA MET A 128 -7.12 -7.36 -13.46
C MET A 128 -7.50 -8.10 -14.73
N PRO A 129 -6.54 -8.34 -15.65
CA PRO A 129 -6.77 -9.23 -16.77
C PRO A 129 -6.97 -10.67 -16.25
N TYR A 130 -7.83 -11.43 -16.93
CA TYR A 130 -8.05 -12.82 -16.60
C TYR A 130 -6.76 -13.63 -16.71
N SER A 131 -6.50 -14.41 -15.67
CA SER A 131 -5.64 -15.60 -15.68
C SER A 131 -6.10 -16.51 -14.55
N GLU A 132 -5.81 -17.80 -14.65
CA GLU A 132 -6.16 -18.78 -13.62
C GLU A 132 -5.54 -18.41 -12.26
N SER A 133 -4.31 -17.91 -12.25
CA SER A 133 -3.67 -17.43 -11.02
C SER A 133 -4.37 -16.19 -10.45
N VAL A 134 -4.83 -15.25 -11.28
CA VAL A 134 -5.59 -14.07 -10.80
C VAL A 134 -6.93 -14.50 -10.20
N GLU A 135 -7.63 -15.44 -10.82
CA GLU A 135 -8.89 -15.95 -10.26
C GLU A 135 -8.66 -16.65 -8.91
N THR A 136 -7.58 -17.42 -8.79
CA THR A 136 -7.23 -18.13 -7.55
C THR A 136 -6.79 -17.19 -6.44
N ASP A 137 -5.92 -16.23 -6.73
CA ASP A 137 -5.27 -15.38 -5.73
C ASP A 137 -6.13 -14.18 -5.32
N PHE A 138 -6.91 -13.63 -6.27
CA PHE A 138 -7.67 -12.38 -6.06
C PHE A 138 -9.17 -12.53 -6.21
N GLY A 139 -9.64 -13.54 -6.94
CA GLY A 139 -11.05 -13.80 -7.15
C GLY A 139 -11.69 -12.94 -8.24
N PHE A 140 -13.01 -12.86 -8.19
CA PHE A 140 -13.82 -12.07 -9.11
C PHE A 140 -15.10 -11.56 -8.44
N GLN A 141 -15.72 -10.55 -9.05
CA GLN A 141 -17.09 -10.12 -8.72
C GLN A 141 -17.99 -10.40 -9.91
N GLY A 142 -19.13 -11.04 -9.66
CA GLY A 142 -20.19 -11.23 -10.66
C GLY A 142 -21.06 -9.98 -10.80
N ASP A 143 -21.59 -9.71 -11.97
CA ASP A 143 -22.53 -8.60 -12.20
C ASP A 143 -24.01 -8.98 -11.92
N GLY A 144 -24.26 -10.23 -11.54
CA GLY A 144 -25.57 -10.74 -11.17
C GLY A 144 -26.62 -10.79 -12.30
N ARG A 145 -26.40 -10.08 -13.42
CA ARG A 145 -27.34 -9.99 -14.54
C ARG A 145 -26.93 -10.80 -15.78
N TYR A 146 -25.61 -10.93 -16.02
CA TYR A 146 -25.12 -11.48 -17.29
C TYR A 146 -24.10 -12.61 -17.09
N ASP A 147 -23.99 -13.16 -15.89
CA ASP A 147 -23.00 -14.21 -15.54
C ASP A 147 -21.54 -13.83 -15.92
N ARG A 148 -21.26 -12.52 -15.94
CA ARG A 148 -19.93 -12.00 -16.26
C ARG A 148 -19.10 -11.94 -15.00
N LYS A 149 -17.91 -12.50 -15.08
CA LYS A 149 -16.89 -12.40 -14.03
C LYS A 149 -16.02 -11.19 -14.28
N HIS A 150 -15.94 -10.30 -13.30
CA HIS A 150 -14.98 -9.18 -13.28
C HIS A 150 -13.85 -9.55 -12.33
N PHE A 151 -12.70 -9.91 -12.90
CA PHE A 151 -11.51 -10.26 -12.11
C PHE A 151 -10.94 -9.01 -11.48
N MET A 152 -10.81 -9.00 -10.16
CA MET A 152 -10.35 -7.86 -9.42
C MET A 152 -9.83 -8.27 -8.04
N GLY A 153 -8.94 -7.44 -7.48
CA GLY A 153 -8.52 -7.55 -6.10
C GLY A 153 -8.99 -6.35 -5.29
N LEU A 154 -9.03 -6.49 -3.98
CA LEU A 154 -9.24 -5.38 -3.05
C LEU A 154 -7.88 -4.74 -2.75
N GLY A 155 -7.66 -3.55 -3.27
CA GLY A 155 -6.55 -2.68 -2.89
C GLY A 155 -6.93 -1.86 -1.66
N SER A 156 -6.02 -1.70 -0.70
CA SER A 156 -6.19 -0.80 0.43
C SER A 156 -4.91 0.01 0.63
N VAL A 157 -5.06 1.29 0.96
CA VAL A 157 -3.96 2.24 1.07
C VAL A 157 -4.08 3.01 2.38
N LEU A 158 -2.95 3.15 3.07
CA LEU A 158 -2.74 4.12 4.14
C LEU A 158 -2.00 5.32 3.55
N TYR A 159 -2.59 6.48 3.63
CA TYR A 159 -2.11 7.71 3.02
C TYR A 159 -1.92 8.81 4.06
N ASP A 160 -0.75 9.45 4.09
CA ASP A 160 -0.51 10.66 4.87
C ASP A 160 -0.98 11.87 4.07
N ILE A 161 -2.11 12.44 4.48
CA ILE A 161 -2.74 13.58 3.81
C ILE A 161 -1.87 14.83 3.93
N SER A 162 -1.24 15.02 5.09
CA SER A 162 -0.46 16.22 5.37
C SER A 162 0.86 16.26 4.60
N GLN A 163 1.42 15.10 4.28
CA GLN A 163 2.69 14.96 3.57
C GLN A 163 2.52 14.57 2.10
N ASP A 164 1.28 14.31 1.65
CA ASP A 164 0.97 13.83 0.28
C ASP A 164 1.74 12.54 -0.07
N TYR A 165 1.63 11.52 0.82
CA TYR A 165 2.51 10.37 0.79
C TYR A 165 1.81 9.05 1.08
N VAL A 166 2.10 7.99 0.28
CA VAL A 166 1.63 6.63 0.56
C VAL A 166 2.52 5.98 1.62
N VAL A 167 1.94 5.65 2.78
CA VAL A 167 2.65 5.03 3.91
C VAL A 167 2.63 3.50 3.82
N ASP A 168 1.51 2.92 3.43
CA ASP A 168 1.37 1.49 3.20
C ASP A 168 0.32 1.21 2.13
N ALA A 169 0.49 0.11 1.41
CA ALA A 169 -0.45 -0.36 0.41
C ALA A 169 -0.50 -1.88 0.40
N THR A 170 -1.67 -2.45 0.20
CA THR A 170 -1.87 -3.89 0.07
C THR A 170 -2.89 -4.20 -1.03
N LEU A 171 -2.78 -5.38 -1.61
CA LEU A 171 -3.70 -5.92 -2.60
C LEU A 171 -4.05 -7.34 -2.18
N GLU A 172 -5.32 -7.58 -1.92
CA GLU A 172 -5.83 -8.82 -1.33
C GLU A 172 -7.00 -9.38 -2.15
N TYR A 173 -7.52 -10.52 -1.75
CA TYR A 173 -8.69 -11.13 -2.34
C TYR A 173 -9.89 -10.17 -2.35
N VAL A 174 -10.67 -10.14 -3.44
CA VAL A 174 -11.73 -9.14 -3.68
C VAL A 174 -12.80 -9.08 -2.58
N HIS A 175 -13.04 -10.17 -1.88
CA HIS A 175 -13.99 -10.25 -0.76
C HIS A 175 -13.33 -10.17 0.62
N SER A 176 -12.05 -9.75 0.69
CA SER A 176 -11.40 -9.45 1.97
C SER A 176 -12.11 -8.32 2.70
N SER A 177 -11.98 -8.30 4.01
CA SER A 177 -12.56 -7.25 4.85
C SER A 177 -11.71 -5.98 4.79
N GLU A 178 -12.29 -4.86 4.34
CA GLU A 178 -11.62 -3.54 4.37
C GLU A 178 -11.19 -3.16 5.79
N ARG A 179 -11.99 -3.53 6.81
CA ARG A 179 -11.66 -3.28 8.23
C ARG A 179 -10.44 -4.06 8.70
N ASP A 180 -10.28 -5.31 8.24
CA ASP A 180 -9.10 -6.10 8.60
C ASP A 180 -7.84 -5.57 7.91
N LEU A 181 -7.96 -5.05 6.69
CA LEU A 181 -6.87 -4.35 6.01
C LEU A 181 -6.52 -3.05 6.73
N ALA A 182 -7.52 -2.29 7.20
CA ALA A 182 -7.29 -1.10 8.01
C ALA A 182 -6.53 -1.40 9.31
N ARG A 183 -6.85 -2.51 10.01
CA ARG A 183 -6.08 -2.94 11.19
C ARG A 183 -4.61 -3.22 10.87
N LYS A 184 -4.33 -3.85 9.72
CA LYS A 184 -2.94 -4.07 9.26
C LYS A 184 -2.21 -2.73 9.05
N HIS A 185 -2.89 -1.74 8.45
CA HIS A 185 -2.34 -0.40 8.26
C HIS A 185 -2.08 0.34 9.58
N ILE A 186 -2.97 0.19 10.56
CA ILE A 186 -2.79 0.78 11.89
C ILE A 186 -1.58 0.15 12.60
N SER A 187 -1.43 -1.17 12.56
CA SER A 187 -0.23 -1.84 13.07
C SER A 187 1.05 -1.39 12.33
N LYS A 188 0.93 -0.96 11.07
CA LYS A 188 2.06 -0.34 10.36
C LYS A 188 2.44 1.02 10.98
N LEU A 189 1.46 1.88 11.32
CA LEU A 189 1.73 3.16 12.01
C LEU A 189 2.40 2.94 13.37
N GLU A 190 1.94 1.93 14.14
CA GLU A 190 2.60 1.53 15.39
C GLU A 190 4.08 1.18 15.16
N SER A 191 4.38 0.38 14.12
CA SER A 191 5.75 -0.03 13.79
C SER A 191 6.67 1.11 13.31
N LEU A 192 6.09 2.26 13.01
CA LEU A 192 6.78 3.49 12.59
C LEU A 192 6.84 4.54 13.70
N ASP A 193 6.31 4.23 14.90
CA ASP A 193 6.15 5.17 16.01
C ASP A 193 5.33 6.42 15.63
N LEU A 194 4.33 6.25 14.73
CA LEU A 194 3.48 7.32 14.23
C LEU A 194 2.04 7.27 14.76
N ILE A 195 1.70 6.27 15.57
CA ILE A 195 0.33 6.08 16.06
C ILE A 195 -0.07 7.16 17.07
N GLU A 196 0.86 7.56 17.92
CA GLU A 196 0.66 8.64 18.88
C GLU A 196 0.46 9.97 18.12
N ASN A 197 -0.54 10.73 18.50
CA ASN A 197 -0.97 11.96 17.81
C ASN A 197 -1.38 11.75 16.34
N SER A 198 -1.84 10.55 15.97
CA SER A 198 -2.48 10.30 14.69
C SER A 198 -3.98 10.60 14.74
N LEU A 199 -4.48 11.23 13.68
CA LEU A 199 -5.91 11.32 13.36
C LEU A 199 -6.15 10.60 12.03
N ILE A 200 -6.89 9.49 12.09
CA ILE A 200 -7.15 8.65 10.91
C ILE A 200 -8.57 8.90 10.41
N ILE A 201 -8.69 9.25 9.14
CA ILE A 201 -9.96 9.49 8.46
C ILE A 201 -10.39 8.21 7.74
N PHE A 202 -11.65 7.82 7.97
CA PHE A 202 -12.26 6.65 7.35
C PHE A 202 -13.56 7.00 6.66
N ASP A 203 -13.87 6.31 5.58
CA ASP A 203 -15.21 6.34 4.99
C ASP A 203 -16.23 5.64 5.90
N ARG A 204 -17.50 5.93 5.63
CA ARG A 204 -18.67 5.40 6.36
C ARG A 204 -18.71 3.88 6.45
N GLY A 205 -18.16 3.16 5.48
CA GLY A 205 -18.11 1.70 5.44
C GLY A 205 -17.28 1.06 6.55
N TYR A 206 -16.34 1.79 7.12
CA TYR A 206 -15.43 1.27 8.16
C TYR A 206 -16.05 1.23 9.55
N PHE A 207 -17.11 2.02 9.79
CA PHE A 207 -17.69 2.07 11.13
C PHE A 207 -18.24 0.72 11.58
N SER A 208 -17.78 0.26 12.73
CA SER A 208 -18.35 -0.81 13.55
C SER A 208 -17.87 -0.62 14.99
N THR A 209 -18.62 -1.12 15.95
CA THR A 209 -18.24 -1.10 17.37
C THR A 209 -16.86 -1.74 17.58
N ASP A 210 -16.61 -2.86 16.93
CA ASP A 210 -15.36 -3.60 17.02
C ASP A 210 -14.17 -2.81 16.44
N MET A 211 -14.37 -2.11 15.32
CA MET A 211 -13.33 -1.23 14.75
C MET A 211 -13.09 -0.01 15.65
N PHE A 212 -14.15 0.57 16.21
CA PHE A 212 -14.03 1.69 17.14
C PHE A 212 -13.23 1.31 18.39
N ASN A 213 -13.56 0.17 19.02
CA ASN A 213 -12.84 -0.32 20.19
C ASN A 213 -11.38 -0.59 19.88
N PHE A 214 -11.09 -1.20 18.71
CA PHE A 214 -9.73 -1.44 18.26
C PHE A 214 -8.91 -0.13 18.15
N LEU A 215 -9.50 0.94 17.61
CA LEU A 215 -8.83 2.25 17.49
C LEU A 215 -8.58 2.90 18.85
N VAL A 216 -9.53 2.78 19.77
CA VAL A 216 -9.36 3.26 21.15
C VAL A 216 -8.22 2.51 21.84
N ASP A 217 -8.20 1.19 21.72
CA ASP A 217 -7.15 0.34 22.31
C ASP A 217 -5.76 0.63 21.70
N ALA A 218 -5.70 0.95 20.41
CA ALA A 218 -4.48 1.38 19.73
C ALA A 218 -4.01 2.79 20.11
N GLY A 219 -4.86 3.58 20.84
CA GLY A 219 -4.51 4.93 21.28
C GLY A 219 -4.48 5.98 20.17
N CYS A 220 -5.16 5.74 19.04
CA CYS A 220 -5.24 6.70 17.95
C CYS A 220 -6.61 7.39 17.88
N SER A 221 -6.60 8.66 17.44
CA SER A 221 -7.82 9.39 17.14
C SER A 221 -8.37 9.01 15.78
N CYS A 222 -9.69 9.02 15.60
CA CYS A 222 -10.31 8.74 14.31
C CYS A 222 -11.47 9.68 14.00
N LEU A 223 -11.69 9.90 12.71
CA LEU A 223 -12.86 10.57 12.17
C LEU A 223 -13.58 9.61 11.23
N MET A 224 -14.82 9.24 11.60
CA MET A 224 -15.66 8.34 10.81
C MET A 224 -17.03 8.96 10.59
N CYS A 225 -17.53 8.85 9.37
CA CYS A 225 -18.91 9.19 9.06
C CYS A 225 -19.84 8.05 9.53
N ILE A 226 -20.84 8.36 10.35
CA ILE A 226 -21.80 7.39 10.90
C ILE A 226 -23.17 7.60 10.23
N LYS A 227 -23.89 6.50 9.96
CA LYS A 227 -25.26 6.59 9.43
C LYS A 227 -26.21 7.13 10.50
N LYS A 228 -27.09 8.07 10.13
CA LYS A 228 -28.18 8.59 11.01
C LYS A 228 -29.03 7.49 11.65
N SER A 229 -29.18 6.34 10.97
CA SER A 229 -29.94 5.19 11.49
C SER A 229 -29.20 4.38 12.56
N THR A 230 -27.95 4.71 12.90
CA THR A 230 -27.20 4.07 13.99
C THR A 230 -27.61 4.74 15.32
N THR A 231 -28.88 4.73 15.61
CA THR A 231 -29.58 5.51 16.65
C THR A 231 -29.14 5.19 18.08
N SER A 232 -28.48 4.09 18.35
CA SER A 232 -27.95 3.77 19.69
C SER A 232 -26.81 4.71 20.13
N LEU A 233 -26.14 5.36 19.19
CA LEU A 233 -25.05 6.30 19.45
C LEU A 233 -25.50 7.76 19.34
N THR A 234 -26.58 8.04 18.61
CA THR A 234 -27.00 9.40 18.25
C THR A 234 -28.37 9.77 18.83
N GLY A 235 -28.68 9.33 20.05
CA GLY A 235 -29.96 9.60 20.69
C GLY A 235 -30.30 11.09 20.93
N SER A 236 -29.54 12.03 20.36
CA SER A 236 -29.80 13.46 20.38
C SER A 236 -30.07 13.99 18.96
N GLU A 237 -30.88 15.02 18.86
CA GLU A 237 -31.11 15.80 17.64
C GLU A 237 -29.97 16.82 17.37
N GLU A 238 -28.97 16.88 18.23
CA GLU A 238 -27.81 17.78 18.10
C GLU A 238 -26.83 17.29 17.04
N ASP A 239 -26.32 18.20 16.22
CA ASP A 239 -25.39 17.91 15.13
C ASP A 239 -23.97 17.63 15.63
N ASP A 240 -23.62 18.05 16.87
CA ASP A 240 -22.32 17.85 17.50
C ASP A 240 -22.47 17.23 18.90
N ILE A 241 -22.04 15.97 19.04
CA ILE A 241 -22.09 15.27 20.33
C ILE A 241 -20.68 14.79 20.69
N VAL A 242 -20.20 15.20 21.85
CA VAL A 242 -19.00 14.60 22.44
C VAL A 242 -19.40 13.32 23.18
N LEU A 243 -18.96 12.17 22.70
CA LEU A 243 -19.20 10.89 23.33
C LEU A 243 -17.98 10.49 24.14
N ASP A 244 -18.16 10.30 25.44
CA ASP A 244 -17.13 9.76 26.32
C ASP A 244 -16.97 8.25 26.05
N SER A 245 -15.81 7.84 25.51
CA SER A 245 -15.50 6.44 25.18
C SER A 245 -15.65 5.51 26.38
N ALA A 246 -15.36 5.97 27.60
CA ALA A 246 -15.52 5.20 28.82
C ALA A 246 -16.99 4.79 29.11
N LYS A 247 -17.97 5.61 28.72
CA LYS A 247 -19.40 5.28 28.84
C LYS A 247 -19.87 4.24 27.84
N TYR A 248 -19.22 4.15 26.67
CA TYR A 248 -19.60 3.24 25.59
C TYR A 248 -19.01 1.84 25.76
N HIS A 249 -17.84 1.69 26.36
CA HIS A 249 -17.30 0.37 26.75
C HIS A 249 -18.22 -0.39 27.72
N ALA A 250 -18.99 0.32 28.54
CA ALA A 250 -19.92 -0.29 29.48
C ALA A 250 -21.25 -0.75 28.86
N ASN A 251 -21.66 -0.16 27.72
CA ASN A 251 -22.98 -0.39 27.10
C ASN A 251 -22.95 -1.28 25.85
N ILE A 252 -21.79 -1.70 25.37
CA ILE A 252 -21.64 -2.54 24.17
C ILE A 252 -21.26 -3.97 24.57
N ARG A 253 -21.96 -4.53 25.56
CA ARG A 253 -22.01 -5.97 25.76
C ARG A 253 -23.26 -6.51 25.07
N VAL A 254 -23.07 -7.17 23.92
CA VAL A 254 -24.00 -8.13 23.36
C VAL A 254 -23.68 -9.49 23.91
#